data_8c7cdb57ebca7a4fa8fafb9ec41d6174
#
_entry.id   8c7cdb57ebca7a4fa8fafb9ec41d6174
#
_cell.length_a   1.000
_cell.length_b   1.000
_cell.length_c   1.000
_cell.angle_alpha   90.00
_cell.angle_beta   90.00
_cell.angle_gamma   90.00
#
_symmetry.space_group_name_H-M   'P 1'
#
loop_
_entity.id
_entity.type
_entity.pdbx_description
1 polymer ?
#
loop_
_entity_poly.entity_id
_entity_poly.type
_entity_poly.pdbx_seq_one_letter_code
_entity_poly.pdbx_strand_id
1 'polypeptide(L)'
;HFPARSMQDEKQLKDYVSRCKDGGVKQVLVIGGGREPMGKFDSSFQLLETGYFEKMKIGIAGHPEGSPDISDSDLEKAMIDKKPYADYIVTQWLLDPQPIIDFVSKQSVPVHVGITGPLKISSLIKFANIVGAKNSLNFLKSNFSKALDLLKPKDPNELIEKLKMHTDFFHIYTFGGLKETNKW
;
A
#
# COMPACT_ATOMS: atom_id res chain seq x y z
N HIS A 1 -1.74 2.87 -10.30
CA HIS A 1 -2.69 2.94 -9.18
C HIS A 1 -3.94 3.71 -9.63
N PHE A 2 -5.12 3.25 -9.18
CA PHE A 2 -6.41 3.89 -9.43
C PHE A 2 -7.02 4.32 -8.08
N PRO A 3 -6.79 5.56 -7.64
CA PRO A 3 -7.40 6.11 -6.43
C PRO A 3 -8.84 6.56 -6.72
N ALA A 4 -9.83 5.93 -6.08
CA ALA A 4 -11.26 6.18 -6.29
C ALA A 4 -11.63 7.65 -6.08
N ARG A 5 -11.21 8.23 -4.96
CA ARG A 5 -11.50 9.63 -4.61
C ARG A 5 -10.87 10.67 -5.55
N SER A 6 -9.99 10.25 -6.47
CA SER A 6 -9.45 11.13 -7.51
C SER A 6 -10.17 11.00 -8.86
N MET A 7 -11.16 10.12 -8.97
CA MET A 7 -11.98 9.95 -10.17
C MET A 7 -13.22 10.85 -10.11
N GLN A 8 -13.40 11.70 -11.12
CA GLN A 8 -14.55 12.59 -11.19
C GLN A 8 -15.85 11.84 -11.51
N ASP A 9 -15.77 10.96 -12.49
CA ASP A 9 -16.92 10.21 -12.98
C ASP A 9 -16.48 8.88 -13.65
N GLU A 10 -17.48 8.13 -14.08
CA GLU A 10 -17.29 6.85 -14.75
C GLU A 10 -16.67 6.97 -16.16
N LYS A 11 -16.94 8.08 -16.84
CA LYS A 11 -16.36 8.36 -18.15
C LYS A 11 -14.84 8.52 -18.05
N GLN A 12 -14.38 9.30 -17.07
CA GLN A 12 -12.95 9.48 -16.79
C GLN A 12 -12.29 8.15 -16.40
N LEU A 13 -12.94 7.37 -15.51
CA LEU A 13 -12.44 6.04 -15.14
C LEU A 13 -12.27 5.15 -16.36
N LYS A 14 -13.29 5.06 -17.20
CA LYS A 14 -13.29 4.24 -18.43
C LYS A 14 -12.20 4.65 -19.41
N ASP A 15 -12.01 5.96 -19.59
CA ASP A 15 -10.93 6.50 -20.44
C ASP A 15 -9.55 6.11 -19.88
N TYR A 16 -9.31 6.27 -18.59
CA TYR A 16 -8.03 5.91 -17.98
C TYR A 16 -7.75 4.41 -18.06
N VAL A 17 -8.75 3.57 -17.82
CA VAL A 17 -8.60 2.11 -17.94
C VAL A 17 -8.32 1.72 -19.38
N SER A 18 -9.02 2.31 -20.37
CA SER A 18 -8.75 2.07 -21.81
C SER A 18 -7.31 2.41 -22.16
N ARG A 19 -6.86 3.61 -21.80
CA ARG A 19 -5.48 4.05 -22.05
C ARG A 19 -4.44 3.13 -21.42
N CYS A 20 -4.71 2.61 -20.21
CA CYS A 20 -3.84 1.62 -19.59
C CYS A 20 -3.80 0.31 -20.38
N LYS A 21 -4.95 -0.19 -20.85
CA LYS A 21 -5.04 -1.40 -21.67
C LYS A 21 -4.30 -1.23 -22.99
N ASP A 22 -4.51 -0.10 -23.67
CA ASP A 22 -3.84 0.25 -24.93
C ASP A 22 -2.33 0.37 -24.75
N GLY A 23 -1.88 0.88 -23.58
CA GLY A 23 -0.48 0.93 -23.17
C GLY A 23 0.11 -0.39 -22.69
N GLY A 24 -0.65 -1.49 -22.75
CA GLY A 24 -0.18 -2.83 -22.39
C GLY A 24 -0.07 -3.10 -20.88
N VAL A 25 -0.69 -2.27 -20.03
CA VAL A 25 -0.73 -2.48 -18.57
C VAL A 25 -1.47 -3.78 -18.25
N LYS A 26 -0.85 -4.65 -17.47
CA LYS A 26 -1.38 -5.97 -17.09
C LYS A 26 -1.89 -6.05 -15.67
N GLN A 27 -1.46 -5.13 -14.80
CA GLN A 27 -1.78 -5.13 -13.38
C GLN A 27 -2.15 -3.72 -12.93
N VAL A 28 -3.13 -3.63 -12.05
CA VAL A 28 -3.58 -2.38 -11.44
C VAL A 28 -3.72 -2.54 -9.94
N LEU A 29 -3.47 -1.47 -9.19
CA LEU A 29 -3.80 -1.39 -7.77
C LEU A 29 -4.94 -0.39 -7.60
N VAL A 30 -6.09 -0.88 -7.13
CA VAL A 30 -7.31 -0.08 -6.91
C VAL A 30 -7.40 0.28 -5.43
N ILE A 31 -7.35 1.58 -5.13
CA ILE A 31 -7.30 2.12 -3.77
C ILE A 31 -8.37 3.19 -3.54
N GLY A 32 -8.72 3.46 -2.30
CA GLY A 32 -9.65 4.55 -1.95
C GLY A 32 -9.07 5.93 -2.28
N GLY A 33 -7.83 6.16 -1.86
CA GLY A 33 -7.17 7.47 -1.92
C GLY A 33 -7.34 8.25 -0.62
N GLY A 34 -6.34 9.09 -0.31
CA GLY A 34 -6.27 9.88 0.93
C GLY A 34 -6.84 11.30 0.83
N ARG A 35 -7.72 11.56 -0.15
CA ARG A 35 -8.31 12.89 -0.37
C ARG A 35 -9.81 12.84 -0.17
N GLU A 36 -10.42 14.01 0.01
CA GLU A 36 -11.86 14.14 -0.18
C GLU A 36 -12.25 13.73 -1.61
N PRO A 37 -13.42 13.10 -1.81
CA PRO A 37 -13.87 12.69 -3.12
C PRO A 37 -13.99 13.87 -4.09
N MET A 38 -13.36 13.74 -5.26
CA MET A 38 -13.48 14.74 -6.34
C MET A 38 -14.72 14.56 -7.21
N GLY A 39 -15.38 13.43 -7.06
CA GLY A 39 -16.55 13.05 -7.85
C GLY A 39 -17.41 12.00 -7.14
N LYS A 40 -18.00 11.09 -7.91
CA LYS A 40 -18.97 10.14 -7.38
C LYS A 40 -18.38 8.90 -6.66
N PHE A 41 -17.09 8.69 -6.78
CA PHE A 41 -16.44 7.51 -6.19
C PHE A 41 -15.80 7.85 -4.84
N ASP A 42 -16.28 7.21 -3.81
CA ASP A 42 -15.88 7.40 -2.42
C ASP A 42 -14.94 6.28 -1.92
N SER A 43 -15.07 5.11 -2.50
CA SER A 43 -14.31 3.92 -2.12
C SER A 43 -13.78 3.14 -3.33
N SER A 44 -12.69 2.39 -3.10
CA SER A 44 -12.16 1.48 -4.11
C SER A 44 -13.15 0.38 -4.52
N PHE A 45 -14.06 -0.01 -3.62
CA PHE A 45 -15.08 -1.00 -3.91
C PHE A 45 -15.99 -0.56 -5.06
N GLN A 46 -16.43 0.70 -5.06
CA GLN A 46 -17.24 1.25 -6.16
C GLN A 46 -16.52 1.23 -7.52
N LEU A 47 -15.18 1.39 -7.54
CA LEU A 47 -14.43 1.23 -8.78
C LEU A 47 -14.40 -0.24 -9.25
N LEU A 48 -14.26 -1.18 -8.31
CA LEU A 48 -14.22 -2.61 -8.62
C LEU A 48 -15.56 -3.10 -9.18
N GLU A 49 -16.67 -2.63 -8.62
CA GLU A 49 -18.04 -2.97 -9.09
C GLU A 49 -18.33 -2.53 -10.53
N THR A 50 -17.57 -1.56 -11.07
CA THR A 50 -17.77 -1.13 -12.48
C THR A 50 -17.39 -2.22 -13.51
N GLY A 51 -16.58 -3.21 -13.13
CA GLY A 51 -16.10 -4.27 -14.04
C GLY A 51 -15.09 -3.79 -15.10
N TYR A 52 -14.69 -2.51 -15.11
CA TYR A 52 -13.81 -1.98 -16.18
C TYR A 52 -12.40 -2.56 -16.16
N PHE A 53 -11.96 -3.11 -15.02
CA PHE A 53 -10.63 -3.72 -14.86
C PHE A 53 -10.54 -5.15 -15.38
N GLU A 54 -11.59 -5.69 -16.00
CA GLU A 54 -11.55 -7.02 -16.62
C GLU A 54 -10.31 -7.21 -17.50
N LYS A 55 -9.73 -8.43 -17.46
CA LYS A 55 -8.49 -8.83 -18.15
C LYS A 55 -7.21 -8.19 -17.63
N MET A 56 -7.27 -7.49 -16.49
CA MET A 56 -6.10 -7.01 -15.75
C MET A 56 -6.04 -7.73 -14.40
N LYS A 57 -4.84 -7.98 -13.88
CA LYS A 57 -4.69 -8.43 -12.50
C LYS A 57 -4.98 -7.27 -11.56
N ILE A 58 -5.89 -7.50 -10.62
CA ILE A 58 -6.39 -6.47 -9.70
C ILE A 58 -5.76 -6.65 -8.33
N GLY A 59 -5.03 -5.64 -7.88
CA GLY A 59 -4.57 -5.50 -6.51
C GLY A 59 -5.51 -4.62 -5.69
N ILE A 60 -5.66 -4.96 -4.43
CA ILE A 60 -6.38 -4.16 -3.42
C ILE A 60 -5.46 -3.78 -2.27
N ALA A 61 -5.80 -2.71 -1.54
CA ALA A 61 -5.01 -2.29 -0.37
C ALA A 61 -5.29 -3.18 0.85
N GLY A 62 -4.23 -3.56 1.55
CA GLY A 62 -4.25 -4.20 2.86
C GLY A 62 -3.67 -3.29 3.95
N HIS A 63 -4.22 -3.37 5.16
CA HIS A 63 -3.86 -2.50 6.29
C HIS A 63 -3.51 -3.33 7.53
N PRO A 64 -2.33 -3.99 7.60
CA PRO A 64 -1.94 -4.82 8.74
C PRO A 64 -1.91 -4.08 10.09
N GLU A 65 -1.61 -2.77 10.09
CA GLU A 65 -1.61 -1.93 11.29
C GLU A 65 -2.88 -1.07 11.44
N GLY A 66 -3.93 -1.37 10.68
CA GLY A 66 -5.12 -0.53 10.65
C GLY A 66 -4.95 0.75 9.83
N SER A 67 -5.87 1.69 9.99
CA SER A 67 -5.85 3.01 9.35
C SER A 67 -6.23 4.08 10.39
N PRO A 68 -5.67 5.30 10.31
CA PRO A 68 -6.07 6.38 11.22
C PRO A 68 -7.50 6.87 10.97
N ASP A 69 -7.98 6.72 9.73
CA ASP A 69 -9.22 7.34 9.24
C ASP A 69 -10.38 6.33 9.10
N ILE A 70 -10.13 5.05 9.32
CA ILE A 70 -11.12 3.98 9.12
C ILE A 70 -11.06 3.04 10.32
N SER A 71 -12.22 2.69 10.89
CA SER A 71 -12.29 1.73 12.00
C SER A 71 -11.84 0.33 11.58
N ASP A 72 -11.36 -0.48 12.51
CA ASP A 72 -10.92 -1.86 12.22
C ASP A 72 -12.08 -2.70 11.66
N SER A 73 -13.30 -2.51 12.16
CA SER A 73 -14.50 -3.19 11.66
C SER A 73 -14.84 -2.80 10.21
N ASP A 74 -14.66 -1.52 9.84
CA ASP A 74 -14.89 -1.06 8.48
C ASP A 74 -13.77 -1.53 7.54
N LEU A 75 -12.54 -1.62 8.03
CA LEU A 75 -11.42 -2.20 7.26
C LEU A 75 -11.64 -3.69 6.98
N GLU A 76 -12.11 -4.44 7.97
CA GLU A 76 -12.43 -5.86 7.82
C GLU A 76 -13.57 -6.06 6.81
N LYS A 77 -14.67 -5.31 6.96
CA LYS A 77 -15.76 -5.33 6.00
C LYS A 77 -15.30 -4.97 4.59
N ALA A 78 -14.55 -3.88 4.45
CA ALA A 78 -14.02 -3.46 3.16
C ALA A 78 -13.08 -4.51 2.53
N MET A 79 -12.34 -5.28 3.34
CA MET A 79 -11.53 -6.38 2.86
C MET A 79 -12.41 -7.53 2.35
N ILE A 80 -13.45 -7.91 3.11
CA ILE A 80 -14.41 -8.96 2.70
C ILE A 80 -15.07 -8.58 1.37
N ASP A 81 -15.58 -7.36 1.26
CA ASP A 81 -16.28 -6.88 0.06
C ASP A 81 -15.39 -6.85 -1.19
N LYS A 82 -14.11 -6.49 -1.04
CA LYS A 82 -13.16 -6.35 -2.16
C LYS A 82 -12.45 -7.64 -2.55
N LYS A 83 -12.31 -8.59 -1.62
CA LYS A 83 -11.55 -9.83 -1.84
C LYS A 83 -11.99 -10.65 -3.04
N PRO A 84 -13.31 -10.75 -3.39
CA PRO A 84 -13.76 -11.45 -4.58
C PRO A 84 -13.22 -10.88 -5.92
N TYR A 85 -12.79 -9.63 -5.94
CA TYR A 85 -12.23 -8.97 -7.12
C TYR A 85 -10.70 -9.04 -7.19
N ALA A 86 -10.06 -9.47 -6.11
CA ALA A 86 -8.62 -9.32 -5.93
C ALA A 86 -7.83 -10.54 -6.42
N ASP A 87 -6.86 -10.31 -7.29
CA ASP A 87 -5.80 -11.27 -7.62
C ASP A 87 -4.63 -11.20 -6.63
N TYR A 88 -4.43 -10.07 -5.97
CA TYR A 88 -3.38 -9.86 -4.96
C TYR A 88 -3.72 -8.69 -4.03
N ILE A 89 -3.03 -8.64 -2.88
CA ILE A 89 -3.13 -7.56 -1.91
C ILE A 89 -1.79 -6.82 -1.86
N VAL A 90 -1.82 -5.49 -1.78
CA VAL A 90 -0.63 -4.68 -1.48
C VAL A 90 -0.81 -4.07 -0.11
N THR A 91 0.11 -4.33 0.83
CA THR A 91 0.02 -3.73 2.17
C THR A 91 0.53 -2.29 2.17
N GLN A 92 0.08 -1.49 3.15
CA GLN A 92 0.83 -0.29 3.51
C GLN A 92 2.28 -0.66 3.83
N TRP A 93 3.22 0.31 3.72
CA TRP A 93 4.59 0.06 4.15
C TRP A 93 4.67 -0.04 5.67
N LEU A 94 5.50 -0.94 6.17
CA LEU A 94 5.63 -1.27 7.58
C LEU A 94 7.10 -1.52 7.92
N LEU A 95 7.44 -1.41 9.20
CA LEU A 95 8.78 -1.69 9.71
C LEU A 95 8.79 -2.80 10.75
N ASP A 96 7.66 -3.05 11.41
CA ASP A 96 7.49 -4.18 12.31
C ASP A 96 7.06 -5.41 11.49
N PRO A 97 7.82 -6.50 11.51
CA PRO A 97 7.46 -7.70 10.75
C PRO A 97 6.24 -8.43 11.32
N GLN A 98 5.95 -8.33 12.62
CA GLN A 98 4.92 -9.17 13.23
C GLN A 98 3.50 -8.90 12.69
N PRO A 99 3.01 -7.65 12.60
CA PRO A 99 1.72 -7.36 12.00
C PRO A 99 1.63 -7.83 10.54
N ILE A 100 2.75 -7.78 9.81
CA ILE A 100 2.81 -8.26 8.42
C ILE A 100 2.62 -9.77 8.37
N ILE A 101 3.36 -10.52 9.19
CA ILE A 101 3.30 -12.00 9.25
C ILE A 101 1.89 -12.44 9.61
N ASP A 102 1.29 -11.83 10.65
CA ASP A 102 -0.06 -12.13 11.09
C ASP A 102 -1.11 -11.81 10.02
N PHE A 103 -0.90 -10.74 9.26
CA PHE A 103 -1.78 -10.38 8.15
C PHE A 103 -1.65 -11.36 6.98
N VAL A 104 -0.43 -11.63 6.53
CA VAL A 104 -0.15 -12.54 5.39
C VAL A 104 -0.72 -13.93 5.64
N SER A 105 -0.56 -14.47 6.85
CA SER A 105 -1.05 -15.81 7.21
C SER A 105 -2.56 -16.00 7.08
N LYS A 106 -3.33 -14.91 7.10
CA LYS A 106 -4.80 -14.91 7.02
C LYS A 106 -5.32 -14.71 5.58
N GLN A 107 -4.43 -14.47 4.61
CA GLN A 107 -4.88 -14.20 3.25
C GLN A 107 -4.86 -15.45 2.38
N SER A 108 -5.82 -15.53 1.45
CA SER A 108 -5.95 -16.62 0.47
C SER A 108 -5.43 -16.25 -0.92
N VAL A 109 -5.01 -14.99 -1.10
CA VAL A 109 -4.40 -14.48 -2.34
C VAL A 109 -3.00 -13.96 -2.03
N PRO A 110 -2.09 -13.90 -3.03
CA PRO A 110 -0.75 -13.37 -2.83
C PRO A 110 -0.73 -11.99 -2.19
N VAL A 111 0.17 -11.78 -1.22
CA VAL A 111 0.35 -10.49 -0.56
C VAL A 111 1.68 -9.89 -0.98
N HIS A 112 1.64 -8.76 -1.64
CA HIS A 112 2.79 -7.93 -1.93
C HIS A 112 3.04 -7.02 -0.73
N VAL A 113 4.04 -7.36 0.06
CA VAL A 113 4.34 -6.61 1.28
C VAL A 113 4.96 -5.26 0.95
N GLY A 114 4.35 -4.21 1.46
CA GLY A 114 4.85 -2.85 1.31
C GLY A 114 6.10 -2.61 2.15
N ILE A 115 7.20 -2.28 1.48
CA ILE A 115 8.46 -1.87 2.11
C ILE A 115 8.90 -0.52 1.56
N THR A 116 9.80 0.16 2.27
CA THR A 116 10.43 1.35 1.72
C THR A 116 11.76 0.98 1.06
N GLY A 117 12.19 1.74 0.05
CA GLY A 117 13.59 1.77 -0.35
C GLY A 117 14.48 2.36 0.75
N PRO A 118 15.81 2.45 0.52
CA PRO A 118 16.73 3.08 1.47
C PRO A 118 16.37 4.55 1.68
N LEU A 119 15.87 4.88 2.87
CA LEU A 119 15.45 6.24 3.25
C LEU A 119 16.05 6.62 4.59
N LYS A 120 16.31 7.92 4.77
CA LYS A 120 16.69 8.47 6.07
C LYS A 120 15.58 8.22 7.09
N ILE A 121 15.94 7.87 8.32
CA ILE A 121 14.97 7.59 9.39
C ILE A 121 14.06 8.79 9.64
N SER A 122 14.57 10.03 9.53
CA SER A 122 13.76 11.25 9.62
C SER A 122 12.66 11.32 8.56
N SER A 123 12.92 10.85 7.33
CA SER A 123 11.92 10.75 6.26
C SER A 123 10.89 9.67 6.57
N LEU A 124 11.32 8.52 7.07
CA LEU A 124 10.42 7.43 7.49
C LEU A 124 9.45 7.88 8.59
N ILE A 125 9.95 8.62 9.60
CA ILE A 125 9.10 9.21 10.66
C ILE A 125 8.04 10.14 10.06
N LYS A 126 8.45 11.03 9.13
CA LYS A 126 7.51 11.92 8.45
C LYS A 126 6.42 11.15 7.70
N PHE A 127 6.79 10.14 6.93
CA PHE A 127 5.83 9.35 6.18
C PHE A 127 4.95 8.48 7.07
N ALA A 128 5.49 7.91 8.17
CA ALA A 128 4.71 7.16 9.15
C ALA A 128 3.58 8.00 9.76
N ASN A 129 3.86 9.28 10.05
CA ASN A 129 2.83 10.21 10.53
C ASN A 129 1.75 10.48 9.46
N ILE A 130 2.15 10.65 8.20
CA ILE A 130 1.22 10.96 7.09
C ILE A 130 0.28 9.77 6.81
N VAL A 131 0.80 8.53 6.83
CA VAL A 131 -0.01 7.33 6.53
C VAL A 131 -0.62 6.68 7.76
N GLY A 132 -0.36 7.23 8.96
CA GLY A 132 -0.91 6.70 10.21
C GLY A 132 -0.34 5.36 10.67
N ALA A 133 0.86 4.98 10.21
CA ALA A 133 1.54 3.75 10.62
C ALA A 133 2.08 3.86 12.06
N LYS A 134 1.19 3.73 13.05
CA LYS A 134 1.46 4.00 14.47
C LYS A 134 2.54 3.09 15.07
N ASN A 135 2.46 1.79 14.79
CA ASN A 135 3.43 0.82 15.32
C ASN A 135 4.80 1.03 14.69
N SER A 136 4.85 1.23 13.37
CA SER A 136 6.08 1.58 12.67
C SER A 136 6.69 2.90 13.18
N LEU A 137 5.85 3.90 13.50
CA LEU A 137 6.30 5.15 14.10
C LEU A 137 6.87 4.94 15.51
N ASN A 138 6.20 4.14 16.34
CA ASN A 138 6.68 3.80 17.68
C ASN A 138 7.98 3.00 17.63
N PHE A 139 8.08 2.06 16.71
CA PHE A 139 9.31 1.32 16.43
C PHE A 139 10.47 2.26 16.07
N LEU A 140 10.25 3.23 15.18
CA LEU A 140 11.28 4.22 14.83
C LEU A 140 11.69 5.07 16.03
N LYS A 141 10.74 5.58 16.82
CA LYS A 141 11.00 6.43 17.98
C LYS A 141 11.76 5.69 19.08
N SER A 142 11.43 4.43 19.35
CA SER A 142 12.08 3.65 20.38
C SER A 142 13.49 3.19 20.01
N ASN A 143 13.75 2.92 18.72
CA ASN A 143 15.04 2.39 18.28
C ASN A 143 16.02 3.45 17.77
N PHE A 144 15.54 4.65 17.42
CA PHE A 144 16.34 5.71 16.78
C PHE A 144 16.07 7.07 17.44
N SER A 145 16.43 7.20 18.72
CA SER A 145 16.18 8.43 19.49
C SER A 145 17.29 9.46 19.35
N LYS A 146 18.51 9.06 18.94
CA LYS A 146 19.67 9.97 18.81
C LYS A 146 19.61 10.74 17.50
N ALA A 147 19.90 12.03 17.53
CA ALA A 147 19.86 12.89 16.34
C ALA A 147 20.71 12.37 15.17
N LEU A 148 21.87 11.77 15.44
CA LEU A 148 22.74 11.17 14.43
C LEU A 148 22.12 9.94 13.75
N ASP A 149 21.30 9.17 14.45
CA ASP A 149 20.64 8.00 13.88
C ASP A 149 19.54 8.41 12.91
N LEU A 150 18.89 9.56 13.14
CA LEU A 150 17.82 10.06 12.25
C LEU A 150 18.33 10.44 10.84
N LEU A 151 19.61 10.65 10.69
CA LEU A 151 20.25 10.99 9.40
C LEU A 151 20.73 9.76 8.63
N LYS A 152 20.83 8.60 9.29
CA LYS A 152 21.25 7.35 8.64
C LYS A 152 20.15 6.78 7.76
N PRO A 153 20.47 6.20 6.60
CA PRO A 153 19.52 5.40 5.85
C PRO A 153 19.24 4.10 6.62
N LYS A 154 17.97 3.69 6.65
CA LYS A 154 17.61 2.36 7.12
C LYS A 154 17.76 1.39 5.96
N ASP A 155 18.43 0.27 6.21
CA ASP A 155 18.57 -0.81 5.24
C ASP A 155 17.27 -1.63 5.20
N PRO A 156 16.57 -1.72 4.07
CA PRO A 156 15.36 -2.52 3.94
C PRO A 156 15.62 -4.03 3.98
N ASN A 157 16.86 -4.47 3.71
CA ASN A 157 17.21 -5.89 3.63
C ASN A 157 16.94 -6.64 4.93
N GLU A 158 17.13 -6.02 6.10
CA GLU A 158 16.81 -6.64 7.39
C GLU A 158 15.34 -7.09 7.48
N LEU A 159 14.43 -6.27 6.98
CA LEU A 159 13.00 -6.57 6.99
C LEU A 159 12.66 -7.64 5.95
N ILE A 160 13.24 -7.54 4.75
CA ILE A 160 13.07 -8.53 3.68
C ILE A 160 13.51 -9.92 4.16
N GLU A 161 14.69 -10.03 4.80
CA GLU A 161 15.20 -11.30 5.33
C GLU A 161 14.25 -11.95 6.35
N LYS A 162 13.58 -11.12 7.19
CA LYS A 162 12.58 -11.61 8.15
C LYS A 162 11.27 -12.06 7.48
N LEU A 163 10.93 -11.50 6.33
CA LEU A 163 9.65 -11.72 5.68
C LEU A 163 9.68 -12.72 4.51
N LYS A 164 10.85 -13.02 3.95
CA LYS A 164 11.01 -13.91 2.79
C LYS A 164 10.49 -15.35 2.99
N MET A 165 10.31 -15.79 4.23
CA MET A 165 9.67 -17.07 4.54
C MET A 165 8.14 -17.02 4.51
N HIS A 166 7.55 -15.81 4.42
CA HIS A 166 6.11 -15.58 4.49
C HIS A 166 5.54 -15.02 3.18
N THR A 167 6.36 -14.40 2.35
CA THR A 167 5.95 -13.88 1.04
C THR A 167 7.12 -13.83 0.06
N ASP A 168 6.82 -14.08 -1.23
CA ASP A 168 7.77 -13.91 -2.35
C ASP A 168 7.64 -12.54 -3.02
N PHE A 169 6.69 -11.69 -2.59
CA PHE A 169 6.35 -10.45 -3.27
C PHE A 169 6.52 -9.23 -2.38
N PHE A 170 7.27 -8.25 -2.88
CA PHE A 170 7.47 -6.96 -2.21
C PHE A 170 7.05 -5.81 -3.12
N HIS A 171 6.36 -4.82 -2.52
CA HIS A 171 5.99 -3.57 -3.17
C HIS A 171 6.81 -2.42 -2.59
N ILE A 172 7.66 -1.79 -3.41
CA ILE A 172 8.61 -0.79 -2.94
C ILE A 172 8.02 0.61 -3.02
N TYR A 173 7.88 1.25 -1.86
CA TYR A 173 7.50 2.67 -1.76
C TYR A 173 8.77 3.53 -1.76
N THR A 174 9.02 4.25 -2.85
CA THR A 174 10.25 5.06 -3.02
C THR A 174 10.21 6.39 -2.28
N PHE A 175 9.01 6.93 -2.00
CA PHE A 175 8.80 8.22 -1.31
C PHE A 175 9.68 9.35 -1.82
N GLY A 176 9.85 9.46 -3.14
CA GLY A 176 10.72 10.43 -3.79
C GLY A 176 12.20 10.03 -3.85
N GLY A 177 12.60 8.94 -3.20
CA GLY A 177 13.95 8.38 -3.23
C GLY A 177 14.18 7.37 -4.35
N LEU A 178 13.59 7.58 -5.54
CA LEU A 178 13.71 6.64 -6.66
C LEU A 178 15.15 6.38 -7.06
N LYS A 179 16.00 7.42 -7.05
CA LYS A 179 17.42 7.32 -7.43
C LYS A 179 18.20 6.45 -6.46
N GLU A 180 17.96 6.60 -5.17
CA GLU A 180 18.57 5.80 -4.10
C GLU A 180 18.06 4.36 -4.15
N THR A 181 16.77 4.18 -4.33
CA THR A 181 16.13 2.86 -4.48
C THR A 181 16.65 2.11 -5.71
N ASN A 182 16.91 2.81 -6.82
CA ASN A 182 17.45 2.18 -8.04
C ASN A 182 18.92 1.76 -7.91
N LYS A 183 19.65 2.29 -6.93
CA LYS A 183 21.03 1.89 -6.66
C LYS A 183 21.13 0.73 -5.67
N TRP A 184 20.11 0.54 -4.86
CA TRP A 184 19.94 -0.55 -3.92
C TRP A 184 19.47 -1.83 -4.65
#